data_089ba9f6e1fa5fea87666f1d87e7f2a9
#
_entry.id   089ba9f6e1fa5fea87666f1d87e7f2a9
#
_cell.length_a   1.000
_cell.length_b   1.000
_cell.length_c   1.000
_cell.angle_alpha   90.00
_cell.angle_beta   90.00
_cell.angle_gamma   90.00
#
_symmetry.space_group_name_H-M   'P 1'
#
loop_
_entity.id
_entity.type
_entity.pdbx_description
1 polymer ?
#
loop_
_entity_poly.entity_id
_entity_poly.type
_entity_poly.pdbx_seq_one_letter_code
_entity_poly.pdbx_strand_id
1 'polypeptide(L)'
;IKEVGQWKYNTDGIDLMNCRDVLVENCFLRNYDDCMVLKGIKGWDGEDLYNITMRNLVIWCDWGRALEIGAETCADEYHGILFEDCDVIHAVFSMLDIQNGDRAYVHDVTFDNIRCEFTKYQQQDVLQTDMTVPYPDPQPAYQPRLIFIHGYTGQWSKDGIPGKTSDILFRNIMVYPDTGMTAPEIDICGFSEGQGVERVTFDGIFMNGKRLTRGDIKWTVGHHVGELDFI
;
A
#
# COMPACT_ATOMS: atom_id res chain seq x y z
N ILE A 1 15.26 -12.52 8.77
CA ILE A 1 13.93 -12.56 9.45
C ILE A 1 13.09 -13.53 8.65
N LYS A 2 12.52 -14.55 9.29
CA LYS A 2 11.66 -15.53 8.58
C LYS A 2 10.18 -15.30 8.83
N GLU A 3 9.82 -15.06 10.06
CA GLU A 3 8.43 -14.94 10.48
C GLU A 3 8.31 -13.77 11.44
N VAL A 4 7.45 -12.81 11.10
CA VAL A 4 7.06 -11.73 11.99
C VAL A 4 5.56 -11.88 12.20
N GLY A 5 5.12 -12.02 13.44
CA GLY A 5 3.72 -12.22 13.76
C GLY A 5 3.32 -11.39 14.96
N GLN A 6 2.31 -10.56 14.79
CA GLN A 6 1.74 -9.68 15.80
C GLN A 6 0.22 -9.66 15.66
N TRP A 7 -0.49 -9.52 16.76
CA TRP A 7 -1.96 -9.55 16.79
C TRP A 7 -2.55 -8.39 17.60
N LYS A 8 -1.92 -7.25 17.54
CA LYS A 8 -2.35 -6.08 18.28
C LYS A 8 -2.25 -4.83 17.40
N TYR A 9 -3.07 -3.84 17.69
CA TYR A 9 -3.06 -2.53 17.08
C TYR A 9 -1.68 -1.86 17.11
N ASN A 10 -1.30 -1.20 16.03
CA ASN A 10 0.03 -0.65 15.81
C ASN A 10 1.14 -1.70 16.00
N THR A 11 0.94 -2.87 15.43
CA THR A 11 1.97 -3.91 15.38
C THR A 11 2.31 -4.16 13.93
N ASP A 12 3.01 -3.21 13.36
CA ASP A 12 3.53 -3.23 12.01
C ASP A 12 4.60 -4.32 11.86
N GLY A 13 4.88 -4.72 10.65
CA GLY A 13 5.83 -5.79 10.39
C GLY A 13 7.27 -5.29 10.31
N ILE A 14 7.61 -4.71 9.19
CA ILE A 14 8.92 -4.11 8.96
C ILE A 14 8.72 -2.68 8.48
N ASP A 15 9.11 -1.74 9.31
CA ASP A 15 9.13 -0.32 9.01
C ASP A 15 10.54 0.11 8.61
N LEU A 16 10.69 0.60 7.39
CA LEU A 16 11.92 1.23 6.93
C LEU A 16 11.78 2.74 7.04
N MET A 17 12.44 3.33 8.04
CA MET A 17 12.30 4.74 8.35
C MET A 17 13.51 5.53 7.86
N ASN A 18 13.33 6.46 6.91
CA ASN A 18 14.38 7.33 6.39
C ASN A 18 15.67 6.55 6.08
N CYS A 19 15.52 5.40 5.40
CA CYS A 19 16.59 4.45 5.10
C CYS A 19 17.03 4.54 3.64
N ARG A 20 18.24 4.08 3.37
CA ARG A 20 18.76 3.93 2.00
C ARG A 20 19.57 2.65 1.85
N ASP A 21 19.66 2.16 0.61
CA ASP A 21 20.47 0.98 0.26
C ASP A 21 20.03 -0.27 1.06
N VAL A 22 18.72 -0.53 1.11
CA VAL A 22 18.13 -1.65 1.86
C VAL A 22 17.60 -2.72 0.93
N LEU A 23 17.90 -3.96 1.24
CA LEU A 23 17.28 -5.15 0.65
C LEU A 23 16.55 -5.94 1.74
N VAL A 24 15.22 -6.12 1.54
CA VAL A 24 14.40 -7.05 2.32
C VAL A 24 13.96 -8.17 1.40
N GLU A 25 14.34 -9.41 1.72
CA GLU A 25 14.01 -10.54 0.85
C GLU A 25 13.71 -11.82 1.62
N ASN A 26 12.94 -12.72 0.96
CA ASN A 26 12.68 -14.07 1.43
C ASN A 26 12.02 -14.10 2.83
N CYS A 27 11.03 -13.21 3.07
CA CYS A 27 10.35 -13.11 4.35
C CYS A 27 8.89 -13.55 4.25
N PHE A 28 8.37 -14.14 5.32
CA PHE A 28 6.95 -14.25 5.59
C PHE A 28 6.58 -13.29 6.71
N LEU A 29 5.66 -12.36 6.42
CA LEU A 29 5.19 -11.37 7.38
C LEU A 29 3.70 -11.59 7.64
N ARG A 30 3.34 -11.78 8.90
CA ARG A 30 1.95 -11.79 9.35
C ARG A 30 1.78 -10.82 10.50
N ASN A 31 1.13 -9.72 10.23
CA ASN A 31 0.99 -8.62 11.16
C ASN A 31 -0.47 -8.17 11.23
N TYR A 32 -0.84 -7.60 12.37
CA TYR A 32 -2.17 -7.05 12.53
C TYR A 32 -2.29 -5.72 11.79
N ASP A 33 -1.27 -4.85 11.91
CA ASP A 33 -1.20 -3.56 11.21
C ASP A 33 -0.33 -3.66 9.93
N ASP A 34 0.22 -2.59 9.43
CA ASP A 34 0.95 -2.51 8.16
C ASP A 34 2.12 -3.51 8.10
N CYS A 35 2.22 -4.29 7.03
CA CYS A 35 3.16 -5.42 7.03
C CYS A 35 4.56 -5.05 6.55
N MET A 36 4.69 -4.48 5.37
CA MET A 36 5.97 -4.02 4.82
C MET A 36 5.81 -2.56 4.42
N VAL A 37 6.38 -1.66 5.16
CA VAL A 37 6.09 -0.24 4.99
C VAL A 37 7.33 0.64 5.02
N LEU A 38 7.31 1.69 4.19
CA LEU A 38 8.32 2.72 4.11
C LEU A 38 7.78 4.01 4.71
N LYS A 39 8.41 4.47 5.77
CA LYS A 39 7.98 5.65 6.55
C LYS A 39 9.08 6.69 6.69
N GLY A 40 8.68 7.93 6.94
CA GLY A 40 9.59 9.01 7.32
C GLY A 40 9.05 9.74 8.54
N ILE A 41 9.81 9.70 9.62
CA ILE A 41 9.39 10.28 10.89
C ILE A 41 10.05 11.62 11.12
N LYS A 42 9.25 12.62 11.48
CA LYS A 42 9.75 13.94 11.87
C LYS A 42 10.76 13.86 13.00
N GLY A 43 11.91 14.47 12.78
CA GLY A 43 13.05 14.41 13.69
C GLY A 43 14.16 13.48 13.21
N TRP A 44 13.85 12.58 12.27
CA TRP A 44 14.83 11.80 11.50
C TRP A 44 14.81 12.16 10.02
N ASP A 45 14.01 13.13 9.66
CA ASP A 45 13.65 13.61 8.33
C ASP A 45 14.75 14.45 7.63
N GLY A 46 15.96 14.44 8.16
CA GLY A 46 17.14 14.98 7.45
C GLY A 46 17.76 14.03 6.42
N GLU A 47 17.22 12.82 6.29
CA GLU A 47 17.68 11.81 5.34
C GLU A 47 16.52 11.36 4.45
N ASP A 48 16.78 11.29 3.14
CA ASP A 48 15.84 10.77 2.16
C ASP A 48 15.75 9.24 2.22
N LEU A 49 14.68 8.70 1.65
CA LEU A 49 14.49 7.26 1.54
C LEU A 49 14.66 6.86 0.08
N TYR A 50 15.69 6.05 -0.22
CA TYR A 50 15.96 5.67 -1.60
C TYR A 50 16.74 4.35 -1.75
N ASN A 51 16.72 3.80 -2.95
CA ASN A 51 17.38 2.54 -3.29
C ASN A 51 16.95 1.40 -2.37
N ILE A 52 15.66 1.16 -2.32
CA ILE A 52 15.04 0.14 -1.47
C ILE A 52 14.46 -0.96 -2.37
N THR A 53 14.84 -2.20 -2.09
CA THR A 53 14.27 -3.36 -2.78
C THR A 53 13.63 -4.30 -1.76
N MET A 54 12.37 -4.64 -1.99
CA MET A 54 11.62 -5.63 -1.22
C MET A 54 11.14 -6.71 -2.17
N ARG A 55 11.66 -7.94 -2.00
CA ARG A 55 11.37 -9.02 -2.95
C ARG A 55 11.15 -10.38 -2.31
N ASN A 56 10.40 -11.21 -3.02
CA ASN A 56 10.07 -12.56 -2.59
C ASN A 56 9.52 -12.58 -1.15
N LEU A 57 8.52 -11.71 -0.92
CA LEU A 57 7.82 -11.60 0.36
C LEU A 57 6.47 -12.29 0.26
N VAL A 58 6.08 -12.97 1.33
CA VAL A 58 4.71 -13.48 1.51
C VAL A 58 4.07 -12.68 2.65
N ILE A 59 2.96 -12.00 2.34
CA ILE A 59 2.33 -11.03 3.22
C ILE A 59 0.94 -11.50 3.64
N TRP A 60 0.71 -11.48 4.95
CA TRP A 60 -0.60 -11.63 5.57
C TRP A 60 -0.87 -10.46 6.51
N CYS A 61 -1.74 -9.56 6.11
CA CYS A 61 -2.12 -8.37 6.86
C CYS A 61 -3.52 -8.52 7.44
N ASP A 62 -3.66 -8.61 8.76
CA ASP A 62 -4.97 -8.88 9.39
C ASP A 62 -5.83 -7.61 9.55
N TRP A 63 -5.27 -6.39 9.44
CA TRP A 63 -6.04 -5.15 9.59
C TRP A 63 -5.52 -3.97 8.74
N GLY A 64 -4.21 -3.75 8.62
CA GLY A 64 -3.60 -2.62 7.93
C GLY A 64 -3.42 -2.82 6.41
N ARG A 65 -2.26 -2.41 5.88
CA ARG A 65 -1.88 -2.48 4.47
C ARG A 65 -0.79 -3.51 4.27
N ALA A 66 -0.74 -4.07 3.07
CA ALA A 66 0.20 -5.15 2.80
C ALA A 66 1.60 -4.63 2.41
N LEU A 67 1.70 -3.90 1.31
CA LEU A 67 2.91 -3.27 0.78
C LEU A 67 2.65 -1.76 0.69
N GLU A 68 3.33 -0.97 1.51
CA GLU A 68 2.94 0.43 1.74
C GLU A 68 4.11 1.40 1.70
N ILE A 69 3.84 2.61 1.21
CA ILE A 69 4.62 3.83 1.43
C ILE A 69 3.74 4.78 2.23
N GLY A 70 4.17 5.16 3.41
CA GLY A 70 3.44 6.11 4.28
C GLY A 70 2.83 5.45 5.54
N ALA A 71 1.84 6.07 6.15
CA ALA A 71 1.32 7.43 5.91
C ALA A 71 2.29 8.57 6.26
N GLU A 72 3.22 8.35 7.19
CA GLU A 72 4.26 9.34 7.53
C GLU A 72 5.32 9.34 6.45
N THR A 73 5.48 10.48 5.77
CA THR A 73 6.44 10.65 4.68
C THR A 73 7.28 11.91 4.86
N CYS A 74 7.77 12.12 6.10
CA CYS A 74 8.65 13.24 6.44
C CYS A 74 10.06 12.99 5.87
N ALA A 75 10.31 13.48 4.66
CA ALA A 75 11.60 13.52 3.97
C ALA A 75 11.51 14.55 2.84
N ASP A 76 12.58 14.81 2.11
CA ASP A 76 12.48 15.61 0.89
C ASP A 76 12.11 14.72 -0.30
N GLU A 77 12.71 13.53 -0.43
CA GLU A 77 12.44 12.60 -1.53
C GLU A 77 12.33 11.13 -1.08
N TYR A 78 11.44 10.39 -1.74
CA TYR A 78 11.34 8.93 -1.72
C TYR A 78 11.44 8.41 -3.14
N HIS A 79 12.52 7.70 -3.48
CA HIS A 79 12.72 7.26 -4.86
C HIS A 79 13.53 5.96 -5.01
N GLY A 80 13.51 5.39 -6.22
CA GLY A 80 14.24 4.16 -6.49
C GLY A 80 13.74 3.00 -5.63
N ILE A 81 12.43 2.85 -5.51
CA ILE A 81 11.78 1.85 -4.66
C ILE A 81 11.20 0.74 -5.53
N LEU A 82 11.54 -0.50 -5.20
CA LEU A 82 11.09 -1.70 -5.91
C LEU A 82 10.44 -2.69 -4.95
N PHE A 83 9.18 -3.01 -5.19
CA PHE A 83 8.49 -4.19 -4.67
C PHE A 83 8.41 -5.23 -5.78
N GLU A 84 9.03 -6.40 -5.60
CA GLU A 84 9.17 -7.39 -6.67
C GLU A 84 8.87 -8.81 -6.16
N ASP A 85 8.23 -9.61 -7.01
CA ASP A 85 8.00 -11.03 -6.75
C ASP A 85 7.28 -11.35 -5.42
N CYS A 86 6.34 -10.51 -4.99
CA CYS A 86 5.66 -10.67 -3.71
C CYS A 86 4.29 -11.35 -3.85
N ASP A 87 3.90 -12.08 -2.80
CA ASP A 87 2.57 -12.69 -2.64
C ASP A 87 1.82 -12.00 -1.50
N VAL A 88 0.79 -11.24 -1.82
CA VAL A 88 -0.15 -10.72 -0.82
C VAL A 88 -1.31 -11.71 -0.72
N ILE A 89 -1.21 -12.65 0.22
CA ILE A 89 -2.18 -13.73 0.38
C ILE A 89 -3.37 -13.35 1.26
N HIS A 90 -3.25 -12.25 1.99
CA HIS A 90 -4.34 -11.65 2.75
C HIS A 90 -4.02 -10.16 3.03
N ALA A 91 -4.99 -9.29 2.79
CA ALA A 91 -4.96 -7.91 3.27
C ALA A 91 -6.40 -7.43 3.47
N VAL A 92 -6.59 -6.48 4.37
CA VAL A 92 -7.93 -6.01 4.72
C VAL A 92 -8.19 -4.63 4.15
N PHE A 93 -7.23 -3.72 4.13
CA PHE A 93 -7.46 -2.36 3.66
C PHE A 93 -7.05 -2.16 2.19
N SER A 94 -5.80 -2.41 1.87
CA SER A 94 -5.25 -2.34 0.51
C SER A 94 -4.09 -3.30 0.31
N MET A 95 -3.89 -3.74 -0.93
CA MET A 95 -2.80 -4.64 -1.30
C MET A 95 -1.52 -3.86 -1.57
N LEU A 96 -1.61 -2.81 -2.41
CA LEU A 96 -0.52 -1.94 -2.84
C LEU A 96 -0.91 -0.50 -2.50
N ASP A 97 -0.13 0.16 -1.67
CA ASP A 97 -0.54 1.40 -1.02
C ASP A 97 0.53 2.48 -1.08
N ILE A 98 0.12 3.70 -1.42
CA ILE A 98 0.94 4.91 -1.30
C ILE A 98 0.10 5.99 -0.63
N GLN A 99 0.39 6.28 0.62
CA GLN A 99 -0.23 7.35 1.38
C GLN A 99 0.79 8.45 1.64
N ASN A 100 0.84 9.43 0.77
CA ASN A 100 1.74 10.55 0.95
C ASN A 100 1.12 11.57 1.91
N GLY A 101 1.44 11.45 3.19
CA GLY A 101 0.86 12.25 4.27
C GLY A 101 1.69 13.47 4.68
N ASP A 102 2.94 13.55 4.23
CA ASP A 102 3.86 14.63 4.53
C ASP A 102 4.60 15.10 3.26
N ARG A 103 5.63 15.91 3.39
CA ARG A 103 6.23 16.70 2.30
C ARG A 103 7.01 15.92 1.23
N ALA A 104 7.25 14.61 1.40
CA ALA A 104 8.11 13.89 0.48
C ALA A 104 7.63 13.93 -0.98
N TYR A 105 8.53 14.18 -1.89
CA TYR A 105 8.30 13.87 -3.30
C TYR A 105 8.50 12.36 -3.50
N VAL A 106 7.42 11.62 -3.65
CA VAL A 106 7.44 10.17 -3.87
C VAL A 106 7.46 9.89 -5.36
N HIS A 107 8.54 9.27 -5.87
CA HIS A 107 8.68 8.99 -7.30
C HIS A 107 9.58 7.79 -7.59
N ASP A 108 9.61 7.35 -8.84
CA ASP A 108 10.38 6.18 -9.26
C ASP A 108 10.10 4.96 -8.39
N VAL A 109 8.82 4.64 -8.24
CA VAL A 109 8.34 3.47 -7.48
C VAL A 109 7.81 2.42 -8.44
N THR A 110 8.25 1.20 -8.27
CA THR A 110 7.81 0.06 -9.07
C THR A 110 7.25 -1.05 -8.19
N PHE A 111 6.06 -1.52 -8.55
CA PHE A 111 5.48 -2.77 -8.08
C PHE A 111 5.48 -3.73 -9.26
N ASP A 112 6.29 -4.80 -9.21
CA ASP A 112 6.44 -5.74 -10.32
C ASP A 112 6.21 -7.19 -9.89
N ASN A 113 5.44 -7.91 -10.69
CA ASN A 113 5.16 -9.32 -10.48
C ASN A 113 4.57 -9.62 -9.09
N ILE A 114 3.52 -8.89 -8.72
CA ILE A 114 2.84 -9.03 -7.43
C ILE A 114 1.57 -9.87 -7.61
N ARG A 115 1.40 -10.87 -6.76
CA ARG A 115 0.22 -11.73 -6.72
C ARG A 115 -0.64 -11.34 -5.53
N CYS A 116 -1.91 -11.00 -5.78
CA CYS A 116 -2.85 -10.52 -4.78
C CYS A 116 -4.05 -11.47 -4.66
N GLU A 117 -4.22 -12.11 -3.52
CA GLU A 117 -5.35 -12.98 -3.24
C GLU A 117 -6.45 -12.21 -2.50
N PHE A 118 -7.68 -12.32 -3.02
CA PHE A 118 -8.87 -11.75 -2.40
C PHE A 118 -9.74 -12.90 -1.90
N THR A 119 -10.07 -12.90 -0.63
CA THR A 119 -10.89 -13.97 -0.03
C THR A 119 -12.16 -13.42 0.59
N LYS A 120 -13.23 -14.22 0.59
CA LYS A 120 -14.50 -13.87 1.26
C LYS A 120 -14.37 -13.70 2.79
N TYR A 121 -13.26 -14.11 3.34
CA TYR A 121 -12.95 -14.00 4.76
C TYR A 121 -12.15 -12.73 5.10
N GLN A 122 -11.90 -11.87 4.14
CA GLN A 122 -11.33 -10.55 4.38
C GLN A 122 -12.36 -9.71 5.11
N GLN A 123 -12.29 -9.74 6.41
CA GLN A 123 -13.07 -8.91 7.30
C GLN A 123 -12.09 -8.08 8.10
N GLN A 124 -12.42 -6.82 8.28
CA GLN A 124 -11.69 -6.04 9.23
C GLN A 124 -11.94 -6.63 10.62
N ASP A 125 -10.91 -7.18 11.22
CA ASP A 125 -10.99 -7.70 12.57
C ASP A 125 -11.36 -6.60 13.54
N VAL A 126 -12.15 -6.96 14.51
CA VAL A 126 -12.54 -6.03 15.54
C VAL A 126 -11.40 -5.88 16.54
N LEU A 127 -10.87 -4.69 16.64
CA LEU A 127 -9.89 -4.36 17.64
C LEU A 127 -10.54 -4.22 19.02
N GLN A 128 -10.28 -5.17 19.89
CA GLN A 128 -10.67 -5.07 21.30
C GLN A 128 -9.56 -4.41 22.12
N THR A 129 -9.71 -3.12 22.38
CA THR A 129 -8.77 -2.35 23.21
C THR A 129 -9.11 -2.39 24.69
N ASP A 130 -10.36 -2.67 25.03
CA ASP A 130 -10.87 -2.77 26.39
C ASP A 130 -11.47 -4.15 26.65
N MET A 131 -10.82 -4.95 27.46
CA MET A 131 -11.25 -6.31 27.81
C MET A 131 -12.46 -6.35 28.75
N THR A 132 -12.92 -5.21 29.24
CA THR A 132 -14.09 -5.11 30.13
C THR A 132 -15.40 -4.94 29.37
N VAL A 133 -15.35 -4.63 28.09
CA VAL A 133 -16.52 -4.50 27.23
C VAL A 133 -16.73 -5.77 26.38
N PRO A 134 -17.98 -6.07 26.00
CA PRO A 134 -18.24 -7.18 25.08
C PRO A 134 -17.50 -7.00 23.76
N TYR A 135 -17.08 -8.09 23.16
CA TYR A 135 -16.50 -8.07 21.80
C TYR A 135 -17.52 -7.49 20.83
N PRO A 136 -17.18 -6.47 20.03
CA PRO A 136 -18.13 -5.93 19.06
C PRO A 136 -18.51 -6.96 17.99
N ASP A 137 -19.66 -6.79 17.37
CA ASP A 137 -20.06 -7.66 16.27
C ASP A 137 -19.06 -7.60 15.12
N PRO A 138 -18.79 -8.74 14.44
CA PRO A 138 -17.93 -8.76 13.29
C PRO A 138 -18.40 -7.76 12.23
N GLN A 139 -17.45 -7.00 11.67
CA GLN A 139 -17.78 -6.10 10.55
C GLN A 139 -18.16 -6.94 9.31
N PRO A 140 -19.04 -6.41 8.43
CA PRO A 140 -19.34 -7.08 7.17
C PRO A 140 -18.09 -7.37 6.37
N ALA A 141 -18.10 -8.44 5.60
CA ALA A 141 -17.04 -8.74 4.64
C ALA A 141 -16.85 -7.53 3.71
N TYR A 142 -15.62 -7.17 3.49
CA TYR A 142 -15.24 -5.99 2.76
C TYR A 142 -14.14 -6.35 1.75
N GLN A 143 -14.26 -5.81 0.56
CA GLN A 143 -13.24 -6.03 -0.47
C GLN A 143 -12.15 -4.97 -0.31
N PRO A 144 -10.89 -5.35 -0.04
CA PRO A 144 -9.79 -4.39 -0.01
C PRO A 144 -9.54 -3.80 -1.41
N ARG A 145 -8.92 -2.65 -1.45
CA ARG A 145 -8.46 -2.06 -2.70
C ARG A 145 -7.25 -2.83 -3.22
N LEU A 146 -7.19 -3.01 -4.54
CA LEU A 146 -5.98 -3.54 -5.16
C LEU A 146 -4.85 -2.52 -5.08
N ILE A 147 -5.15 -1.26 -5.43
CA ILE A 147 -4.21 -0.15 -5.43
C ILE A 147 -4.87 1.06 -4.79
N PHE A 148 -4.13 1.70 -3.89
CA PHE A 148 -4.54 2.95 -3.24
C PHE A 148 -3.40 3.95 -3.30
N ILE A 149 -3.63 5.14 -3.89
CA ILE A 149 -2.62 6.21 -3.97
C ILE A 149 -3.27 7.52 -3.57
N HIS A 150 -2.97 8.02 -2.38
CA HIS A 150 -3.54 9.26 -1.88
C HIS A 150 -2.50 10.21 -1.31
N GLY A 151 -2.58 11.48 -1.74
CA GLY A 151 -2.04 12.61 -0.98
C GLY A 151 -3.11 13.11 -0.01
N TYR A 152 -2.84 13.10 1.30
CA TYR A 152 -3.82 13.54 2.29
C TYR A 152 -3.15 14.01 3.58
N THR A 153 -3.87 14.76 4.41
CA THR A 153 -3.46 15.07 5.77
C THR A 153 -4.35 14.35 6.77
N GLY A 154 -3.74 13.76 7.77
CA GLY A 154 -4.44 13.00 8.80
C GLY A 154 -3.74 13.07 10.15
N GLN A 155 -4.17 12.23 11.08
CA GLN A 155 -3.60 12.19 12.44
C GLN A 155 -2.10 11.87 12.47
N TRP A 156 -1.61 11.15 11.46
CA TRP A 156 -0.22 10.73 11.34
C TRP A 156 0.67 11.74 10.61
N SER A 157 0.09 12.67 9.83
CA SER A 157 0.82 13.73 9.15
C SER A 157 1.45 14.71 10.15
N LYS A 158 2.68 15.11 9.89
CA LYS A 158 3.47 15.99 10.77
C LYS A 158 3.88 17.30 10.12
N ASP A 159 3.99 17.34 8.79
CA ASP A 159 4.38 18.54 8.05
C ASP A 159 3.16 19.37 7.59
N GLY A 160 1.97 18.77 7.64
CA GLY A 160 0.71 19.46 7.35
C GLY A 160 0.38 19.64 5.87
N ILE A 161 1.32 19.40 4.98
CA ILE A 161 1.13 19.48 3.52
C ILE A 161 1.83 18.27 2.89
N PRO A 162 1.09 17.37 2.20
CA PRO A 162 1.66 16.28 1.44
C PRO A 162 2.55 16.77 0.30
N GLY A 163 3.55 15.97 -0.04
CA GLY A 163 4.34 16.18 -1.24
C GLY A 163 3.61 15.67 -2.49
N LYS A 164 4.33 15.72 -3.60
CA LYS A 164 3.89 15.20 -4.89
C LYS A 164 4.14 13.69 -4.97
N THR A 165 3.32 12.97 -5.72
CA THR A 165 3.54 11.57 -6.07
C THR A 165 3.54 11.42 -7.59
N SER A 166 4.58 10.80 -8.17
CA SER A 166 4.65 10.60 -9.62
C SER A 166 5.58 9.47 -10.05
N ASP A 167 5.51 9.11 -11.32
CA ASP A 167 6.39 8.09 -11.91
C ASP A 167 6.28 6.75 -11.17
N ILE A 168 5.04 6.29 -11.03
CA ILE A 168 4.70 5.03 -10.36
C ILE A 168 4.34 3.98 -11.42
N LEU A 169 4.99 2.83 -11.34
CA LEU A 169 4.76 1.71 -12.24
C LEU A 169 4.18 0.50 -11.49
N PHE A 170 3.02 0.05 -11.92
CA PHE A 170 2.46 -1.25 -11.55
C PHE A 170 2.56 -2.18 -12.76
N ARG A 171 3.40 -3.20 -12.67
CA ARG A 171 3.66 -4.12 -13.77
C ARG A 171 3.40 -5.56 -13.35
N ASN A 172 2.74 -6.35 -14.21
CA ASN A 172 2.48 -7.76 -13.95
C ASN A 172 1.75 -8.00 -12.62
N ILE A 173 0.67 -7.29 -12.36
CA ILE A 173 -0.13 -7.45 -11.14
C ILE A 173 -1.19 -8.52 -11.37
N MET A 174 -1.14 -9.60 -10.60
CA MET A 174 -2.04 -10.74 -10.73
C MET A 174 -3.05 -10.77 -9.59
N VAL A 175 -4.33 -10.76 -9.94
CA VAL A 175 -5.45 -10.79 -9.01
C VAL A 175 -6.08 -12.18 -9.02
N TYR A 176 -6.16 -12.79 -7.85
CA TYR A 176 -6.84 -14.05 -7.61
C TYR A 176 -8.09 -13.80 -6.75
N PRO A 177 -9.24 -13.57 -7.40
CA PRO A 177 -10.47 -13.21 -6.69
C PRO A 177 -11.13 -14.44 -6.05
N ASP A 178 -11.78 -14.22 -4.93
CA ASP A 178 -12.77 -15.16 -4.42
C ASP A 178 -14.12 -15.02 -5.15
N THR A 179 -15.02 -15.93 -4.86
CA THR A 179 -16.39 -15.94 -5.39
C THR A 179 -17.12 -14.63 -5.07
N GLY A 180 -17.56 -13.95 -6.12
CA GLY A 180 -18.34 -12.71 -6.02
C GLY A 180 -17.58 -11.43 -6.33
N MET A 181 -16.27 -11.43 -6.37
CA MET A 181 -15.51 -10.29 -6.83
C MET A 181 -15.62 -10.16 -8.37
N THR A 182 -16.10 -9.03 -8.83
CA THR A 182 -16.32 -8.78 -10.28
C THR A 182 -15.23 -7.92 -10.90
N ALA A 183 -14.60 -7.05 -10.11
CA ALA A 183 -13.53 -6.15 -10.55
C ALA A 183 -12.64 -5.76 -9.39
N PRO A 184 -11.32 -5.63 -9.59
CA PRO A 184 -10.44 -5.00 -8.61
C PRO A 184 -10.68 -3.49 -8.55
N GLU A 185 -10.48 -2.89 -7.38
CA GLU A 185 -10.62 -1.46 -7.17
C GLU A 185 -9.26 -0.77 -7.17
N ILE A 186 -9.17 0.35 -7.90
CA ILE A 186 -8.05 1.28 -7.89
C ILE A 186 -8.58 2.65 -7.47
N ASP A 187 -8.02 3.21 -6.40
CA ASP A 187 -8.45 4.46 -5.79
C ASP A 187 -7.28 5.44 -5.75
N ILE A 188 -7.39 6.57 -6.47
CA ILE A 188 -6.31 7.54 -6.65
C ILE A 188 -6.84 8.95 -6.41
N CYS A 189 -6.16 9.71 -5.55
CA CYS A 189 -6.50 11.10 -5.27
C CYS A 189 -5.24 11.90 -4.91
N GLY A 190 -5.05 13.05 -5.55
CA GLY A 190 -4.04 14.02 -5.15
C GLY A 190 -4.55 14.91 -4.02
N PHE A 191 -3.68 15.77 -3.47
CA PHE A 191 -4.04 16.68 -2.37
C PHE A 191 -4.47 18.06 -2.87
N SER A 192 -3.60 18.72 -3.63
CA SER A 192 -3.85 20.07 -4.15
C SER A 192 -3.07 20.32 -5.44
N GLU A 193 -3.21 21.50 -6.02
CA GLU A 193 -2.38 21.92 -7.14
C GLU A 193 -0.90 21.91 -6.75
N GLY A 194 -0.07 21.19 -7.51
CA GLY A 194 1.35 20.96 -7.21
C GLY A 194 1.64 19.81 -6.24
N GLN A 195 0.66 19.32 -5.49
CA GLN A 195 0.73 18.13 -4.64
C GLN A 195 -0.22 17.03 -5.19
N GLY A 196 -0.11 16.77 -6.46
CA GLY A 196 -0.94 15.81 -7.18
C GLY A 196 -0.31 14.42 -7.27
N VAL A 197 -1.06 13.54 -7.91
CA VAL A 197 -0.59 12.22 -8.38
C VAL A 197 -0.50 12.26 -9.89
N GLU A 198 0.66 11.99 -10.47
CA GLU A 198 0.89 12.10 -11.92
C GLU A 198 1.72 10.93 -12.46
N ARG A 199 1.59 10.66 -13.76
CA ARG A 199 2.39 9.66 -14.48
C ARG A 199 2.40 8.29 -13.76
N VAL A 200 1.20 7.76 -13.57
CA VAL A 200 1.02 6.39 -13.04
C VAL A 200 0.75 5.45 -14.19
N THR A 201 1.56 4.43 -14.32
CA THR A 201 1.45 3.42 -15.39
C THR A 201 1.01 2.08 -14.82
N PHE A 202 0.02 1.47 -15.47
CA PHE A 202 -0.49 0.14 -15.19
C PHE A 202 -0.18 -0.76 -16.38
N ASP A 203 0.95 -1.48 -16.33
CA ASP A 203 1.40 -2.38 -17.40
C ASP A 203 1.09 -3.85 -17.05
N GLY A 204 -0.11 -4.28 -17.45
CA GLY A 204 -0.54 -5.65 -17.24
C GLY A 204 -1.09 -5.93 -15.84
N ILE A 205 -2.38 -5.65 -15.67
CA ILE A 205 -3.17 -6.19 -14.56
C ILE A 205 -3.95 -7.41 -15.06
N PHE A 206 -3.89 -8.49 -14.33
CA PHE A 206 -4.51 -9.76 -14.72
C PHE A 206 -5.46 -10.24 -13.61
N MET A 207 -6.59 -10.81 -13.98
CA MET A 207 -7.50 -11.49 -13.06
C MET A 207 -7.79 -12.89 -13.54
N ASN A 208 -7.48 -13.90 -12.76
CA ASN A 208 -7.57 -15.32 -13.16
C ASN A 208 -6.85 -15.61 -14.48
N GLY A 209 -5.68 -15.01 -14.69
CA GLY A 209 -4.86 -15.18 -15.91
C GLY A 209 -5.35 -14.40 -17.13
N LYS A 210 -6.50 -13.73 -17.08
CA LYS A 210 -6.98 -12.84 -18.13
C LYS A 210 -6.44 -11.43 -17.91
N ARG A 211 -5.77 -10.86 -18.93
CA ARG A 211 -5.38 -9.45 -18.92
C ARG A 211 -6.64 -8.57 -18.90
N LEU A 212 -6.69 -7.65 -17.94
CA LEU A 212 -7.77 -6.70 -17.80
C LEU A 212 -7.54 -5.48 -18.70
N THR A 213 -8.63 -4.87 -19.11
CA THR A 213 -8.64 -3.55 -19.75
C THR A 213 -9.02 -2.49 -18.71
N ARG A 214 -8.85 -1.22 -19.04
CA ARG A 214 -9.28 -0.12 -18.17
C ARG A 214 -10.77 -0.23 -17.77
N GLY A 215 -11.61 -0.78 -18.64
CA GLY A 215 -13.04 -0.97 -18.40
C GLY A 215 -13.38 -2.13 -17.44
N ASP A 216 -12.44 -3.02 -17.18
CA ASP A 216 -12.62 -4.14 -16.24
C ASP A 216 -12.24 -3.76 -14.78
N ILE A 217 -11.81 -2.53 -14.56
CA ILE A 217 -11.36 -2.01 -13.23
C ILE A 217 -12.44 -1.11 -12.64
N LYS A 218 -12.67 -1.21 -11.35
CA LYS A 218 -13.45 -0.24 -10.58
C LYS A 218 -12.55 0.93 -10.18
N TRP A 219 -12.75 2.06 -10.86
CA TRP A 219 -11.97 3.28 -10.63
C TRP A 219 -12.65 4.22 -9.64
N THR A 220 -11.90 4.70 -8.67
CA THR A 220 -12.19 5.90 -7.89
C THR A 220 -11.07 6.89 -8.17
N VAL A 221 -11.35 7.94 -8.92
CA VAL A 221 -10.36 8.98 -9.27
C VAL A 221 -10.83 10.31 -8.71
N GLY A 222 -10.10 10.81 -7.73
CA GLY A 222 -10.35 12.08 -7.06
C GLY A 222 -9.75 13.28 -7.80
N HIS A 223 -9.51 14.34 -7.08
CA HIS A 223 -8.95 15.59 -7.61
C HIS A 223 -7.42 15.52 -7.74
N HIS A 224 -6.84 16.43 -8.52
CA HIS A 224 -5.39 16.59 -8.72
C HIS A 224 -4.68 15.30 -9.14
N VAL A 225 -5.33 14.55 -10.00
CA VAL A 225 -4.78 13.34 -10.64
C VAL A 225 -4.50 13.68 -12.09
N GLY A 226 -3.25 13.50 -12.51
CA GLY A 226 -2.80 13.74 -13.88
C GLY A 226 -2.86 12.49 -14.75
N GLU A 227 -1.80 12.24 -15.50
CA GLU A 227 -1.71 11.16 -16.48
C GLU A 227 -1.77 9.79 -15.83
N LEU A 228 -2.70 8.95 -16.31
CA LEU A 228 -2.88 7.55 -15.92
C LEU A 228 -2.84 6.66 -17.17
N ASP A 229 -1.72 5.99 -17.39
CA ASP A 229 -1.54 5.08 -18.51
C ASP A 229 -1.94 3.65 -18.15
N PHE A 230 -2.80 3.05 -18.96
CA PHE A 230 -3.23 1.67 -18.82
C PHE A 230 -2.91 0.92 -20.10
N ILE A 231 -1.85 0.09 -20.06
CA ILE A 231 -1.26 -0.60 -21.22
C ILE A 231 -1.47 -2.11 -21.12
#